data_9641ffad3c0fc32b296f426f704888c6
#
_entry.id   9641ffad3c0fc32b296f426f704888c6
#
_cell.length_a   1.000
_cell.length_b   1.000
_cell.length_c   1.000
_cell.angle_alpha   90.00
_cell.angle_beta   90.00
_cell.angle_gamma   90.00
#
_symmetry.space_group_name_H-M   'P 1'
#
loop_
_entity.id
_entity.type
_entity.pdbx_description
1 polymer ?
#
loop_
_entity_poly.entity_id
_entity_poly.type
_entity_poly.pdbx_seq_one_letter_code
_entity_poly.pdbx_strand_id
1 'polypeptide(L)'
;SGTDGKDGITPQLKIENNFWYVSYDKGANWTKLGAAATTVDETFKDVTVNDNTVTFTLADNTTFTLPRYKAVSITFNVQEQGISAGQTVQIPYTLKGATDKTIVSASSDGNYKVKLENQTTDGGIITVTAPDSYVDGYINVLVSDGNGYTSLNVINFYEWEMNISSSEEGQPLTYSIPTD
;
A
#
# COMPACT_ATOMS: atom_id res chain seq x y z
N SER A 1 43.77 63.19 14.01
CA SER A 1 43.71 62.05 13.12
C SER A 1 43.75 60.78 13.98
N GLY A 2 42.64 60.02 13.99
CA GLY A 2 42.58 58.72 14.68
C GLY A 2 43.34 57.69 13.86
N THR A 3 44.05 56.77 14.52
CA THR A 3 44.64 55.58 13.87
C THR A 3 43.56 54.62 13.48
N ASP A 4 43.66 54.08 12.28
CA ASP A 4 42.76 53.02 11.81
C ASP A 4 42.72 51.81 12.79
N GLY A 5 41.56 51.31 13.09
CA GLY A 5 41.44 50.13 13.93
C GLY A 5 42.14 48.92 13.31
N LYS A 6 42.76 48.07 14.12
CA LYS A 6 43.41 46.86 13.65
C LYS A 6 42.29 45.94 13.07
N ASP A 7 42.58 45.37 11.89
CA ASP A 7 41.71 44.37 11.27
C ASP A 7 41.40 43.22 12.26
N GLY A 8 40.12 42.87 12.37
CA GLY A 8 39.69 41.76 13.22
C GLY A 8 40.30 40.46 12.73
N ILE A 9 40.72 39.61 13.67
CA ILE A 9 41.21 38.25 13.34
C ILE A 9 40.01 37.32 13.11
N THR A 10 39.95 36.72 11.94
CA THR A 10 38.95 35.66 11.68
C THR A 10 39.33 34.40 12.45
N PRO A 11 38.48 33.91 13.36
CA PRO A 11 38.74 32.66 14.08
C PRO A 11 38.87 31.48 13.12
N GLN A 12 39.82 30.60 13.41
CA GLN A 12 39.96 29.31 12.72
C GLN A 12 39.40 28.20 13.60
N LEU A 13 38.74 27.25 13.00
CA LEU A 13 38.17 26.05 13.66
C LEU A 13 38.85 24.80 13.11
N LYS A 14 39.09 23.81 13.97
CA LYS A 14 39.51 22.47 13.60
C LYS A 14 38.87 21.44 14.50
N ILE A 15 38.80 20.21 13.99
CA ILE A 15 38.49 19.03 14.79
C ILE A 15 39.74 18.18 14.89
N GLU A 16 40.12 17.83 16.12
CA GLU A 16 41.26 16.95 16.40
C GLU A 16 40.91 16.04 17.59
N ASN A 17 41.19 14.76 17.49
CA ASN A 17 40.88 13.75 18.52
C ASN A 17 39.45 13.85 19.04
N ASN A 18 38.47 14.03 18.15
CA ASN A 18 37.06 14.16 18.44
C ASN A 18 36.64 15.38 19.28
N PHE A 19 37.44 16.45 19.26
CA PHE A 19 37.11 17.70 19.92
C PHE A 19 37.23 18.87 18.96
N TRP A 20 36.33 19.85 19.14
CA TRP A 20 36.43 21.15 18.49
C TRP A 20 37.49 22.02 19.16
N TYR A 21 38.28 22.70 18.34
CA TYR A 21 39.25 23.70 18.76
C TYR A 21 39.05 24.99 17.96
N VAL A 22 39.28 26.13 18.63
CA VAL A 22 39.28 27.44 17.99
C VAL A 22 40.63 28.11 18.18
N SER A 23 41.09 28.81 17.16
CA SER A 23 42.29 29.70 17.21
C SER A 23 41.87 31.11 16.85
N TYR A 24 42.34 32.08 17.63
CA TYR A 24 42.15 33.50 17.39
C TYR A 24 43.47 34.20 16.93
N ASP A 25 44.52 33.43 16.69
CA ASP A 25 45.87 33.92 16.34
C ASP A 25 46.42 33.21 15.09
N LYS A 26 45.57 32.96 14.13
CA LYS A 26 45.88 32.31 12.84
C LYS A 26 46.47 30.90 12.97
N GLY A 27 46.07 30.16 13.99
CA GLY A 27 46.48 28.77 14.21
C GLY A 27 47.74 28.61 15.10
N ALA A 28 48.26 29.69 15.69
CA ALA A 28 49.44 29.63 16.58
C ALA A 28 49.06 28.94 17.91
N ASN A 29 47.88 29.27 18.47
CA ASN A 29 47.38 28.66 19.69
C ASN A 29 45.93 28.16 19.47
N TRP A 30 45.62 27.04 20.10
CA TRP A 30 44.30 26.41 19.96
C TRP A 30 43.63 26.20 21.32
N THR A 31 42.41 26.65 21.44
CA THR A 31 41.59 26.47 22.63
C THR A 31 40.57 25.39 22.37
N LYS A 32 40.49 24.37 23.22
CA LYS A 32 39.52 23.31 23.16
C LYS A 32 38.13 23.84 23.54
N LEU A 33 37.14 23.64 22.69
CA LEU A 33 35.76 24.09 22.90
C LEU A 33 34.87 23.00 23.51
N GLY A 34 34.92 21.78 22.99
CA GLY A 34 34.04 20.67 23.39
C GLY A 34 34.21 19.48 22.48
N ALA A 35 33.51 18.41 22.79
CA ALA A 35 33.47 17.24 21.93
C ALA A 35 32.89 17.63 20.57
N ALA A 36 33.62 17.30 19.50
CA ALA A 36 32.97 17.21 18.19
C ALA A 36 32.06 16.01 18.26
N ALA A 37 30.74 16.19 18.03
CA ALA A 37 29.80 15.10 18.02
C ALA A 37 30.23 14.07 16.96
N THR A 38 30.95 13.06 17.40
CA THR A 38 31.39 11.91 16.61
C THR A 38 30.66 10.64 17.07
N THR A 39 29.94 10.73 18.16
CA THR A 39 28.93 9.74 18.48
C THR A 39 27.66 10.18 17.74
N VAL A 40 27.32 9.51 16.66
CA VAL A 40 25.91 9.27 16.40
C VAL A 40 25.37 8.93 17.78
N ASP A 41 24.46 9.75 18.30
CA ASP A 41 23.72 9.40 19.51
C ASP A 41 22.98 8.14 19.11
N GLU A 42 23.58 6.97 19.41
CA GLU A 42 22.99 5.67 19.11
C GLU A 42 21.87 5.46 20.11
N THR A 43 20.84 6.30 20.00
CA THR A 43 19.61 6.12 20.74
C THR A 43 19.06 4.72 20.48
N PHE A 44 19.26 4.24 19.25
CA PHE A 44 18.88 2.89 18.84
C PHE A 44 20.12 2.06 18.53
N LYS A 45 20.25 0.93 19.25
CA LYS A 45 21.28 -0.07 19.02
C LYS A 45 20.93 -1.00 17.86
N ASP A 46 19.64 -1.33 17.75
CA ASP A 46 19.12 -2.21 16.72
C ASP A 46 17.64 -1.95 16.43
N VAL A 47 17.21 -2.26 15.21
CA VAL A 47 15.82 -2.22 14.78
C VAL A 47 15.50 -3.52 14.04
N THR A 48 14.73 -4.39 14.67
CA THR A 48 14.28 -5.63 14.06
C THR A 48 12.86 -5.48 13.52
N VAL A 49 12.66 -5.76 12.23
CA VAL A 49 11.38 -5.70 11.56
C VAL A 49 10.89 -7.10 11.26
N ASN A 50 9.78 -7.48 11.85
CA ASN A 50 9.05 -8.72 11.57
C ASN A 50 7.76 -8.40 10.78
N ASP A 51 7.03 -9.43 10.41
CA ASP A 51 5.78 -9.28 9.67
C ASP A 51 4.74 -8.43 10.40
N ASN A 52 4.64 -8.54 11.71
CA ASN A 52 3.59 -7.94 12.52
C ASN A 52 4.09 -6.88 13.51
N THR A 53 5.41 -6.75 13.68
CA THR A 53 6.00 -5.86 14.68
C THR A 53 7.30 -5.23 14.21
N VAL A 54 7.61 -4.07 14.78
CA VAL A 54 8.94 -3.45 14.75
C VAL A 54 9.42 -3.35 16.19
N THR A 55 10.55 -3.98 16.47
CA THR A 55 11.19 -3.94 17.78
C THR A 55 12.43 -3.04 17.71
N PHE A 56 12.47 -2.04 18.55
CA PHE A 56 13.59 -1.13 18.72
C PHE A 56 14.36 -1.56 19.96
N THR A 57 15.67 -1.68 19.84
CA THR A 57 16.59 -1.90 20.95
C THR A 57 17.37 -0.61 21.19
N LEU A 58 17.27 -0.05 22.38
CA LEU A 58 18.01 1.15 22.77
C LEU A 58 19.45 0.82 23.13
N ALA A 59 20.28 1.84 23.26
CA ALA A 59 21.72 1.72 23.60
C ALA A 59 21.94 1.03 24.96
N ASP A 60 20.99 1.16 25.89
CA ASP A 60 20.99 0.52 27.21
C ASP A 60 20.47 -0.93 27.20
N ASN A 61 20.18 -1.50 26.02
CA ASN A 61 19.53 -2.79 25.77
C ASN A 61 18.05 -2.87 26.18
N THR A 62 17.42 -1.77 26.54
CA THR A 62 15.97 -1.72 26.69
C THR A 62 15.30 -1.91 25.33
N THR A 63 14.22 -2.67 25.28
CA THR A 63 13.47 -2.88 24.04
C THR A 63 12.04 -2.39 24.17
N PHE A 64 11.51 -1.85 23.09
CA PHE A 64 10.09 -1.61 22.93
C PHE A 64 9.63 -2.07 21.54
N THR A 65 8.43 -2.62 21.50
CA THR A 65 7.87 -3.22 20.28
C THR A 65 6.60 -2.47 19.90
N LEU A 66 6.54 -2.05 18.63
CA LEU A 66 5.35 -1.45 18.05
C LEU A 66 4.69 -2.44 17.10
N PRO A 67 3.36 -2.53 17.08
CA PRO A 67 2.66 -3.31 16.08
C PRO A 67 2.89 -2.68 14.68
N ARG A 68 3.16 -3.53 13.71
CA ARG A 68 3.24 -3.12 12.30
C ARG A 68 1.87 -3.26 11.69
N TYR A 69 1.32 -2.14 11.27
CA TYR A 69 0.06 -2.15 10.56
C TYR A 69 0.23 -2.74 9.16
N LYS A 70 -0.53 -3.78 8.85
CA LYS A 70 -0.71 -4.28 7.49
C LYS A 70 -2.13 -3.93 7.04
N ALA A 71 -2.22 -3.08 6.03
CA ALA A 71 -3.51 -2.84 5.40
C ALA A 71 -4.07 -4.15 4.85
N VAL A 72 -5.35 -4.39 5.06
CA VAL A 72 -6.05 -5.48 4.40
C VAL A 72 -6.03 -5.24 2.89
N SER A 73 -5.77 -6.28 2.12
CA SER A 73 -5.87 -6.25 0.67
C SER A 73 -6.81 -7.33 0.16
N ILE A 74 -7.53 -7.01 -0.90
CA ILE A 74 -8.39 -7.93 -1.64
C ILE A 74 -7.83 -8.11 -3.04
N THR A 75 -7.90 -9.33 -3.55
CA THR A 75 -7.47 -9.66 -4.91
C THR A 75 -8.56 -10.47 -5.60
N PHE A 76 -8.86 -10.09 -6.82
CA PHE A 76 -9.75 -10.80 -7.73
C PHE A 76 -8.92 -11.42 -8.85
N ASN A 77 -9.43 -12.50 -9.42
CA ASN A 77 -8.87 -13.11 -10.63
C ASN A 77 -9.30 -12.37 -11.91
N VAL A 78 -10.28 -11.45 -11.81
CA VAL A 78 -10.81 -10.66 -12.92
C VAL A 78 -11.03 -9.21 -12.49
N GLN A 79 -10.83 -8.25 -13.38
CA GLN A 79 -11.20 -6.84 -13.24
C GLN A 79 -12.43 -6.50 -14.10
N GLU A 80 -12.64 -7.29 -15.13
CA GLU A 80 -13.78 -7.20 -16.03
C GLU A 80 -14.38 -8.60 -16.20
N GLN A 81 -15.70 -8.69 -16.26
CA GLN A 81 -16.42 -9.95 -16.34
C GLN A 81 -17.49 -9.89 -17.43
N GLY A 82 -17.40 -10.79 -18.39
CA GLY A 82 -18.50 -11.00 -19.35
C GLY A 82 -19.70 -11.64 -18.67
N ILE A 83 -20.89 -11.11 -18.94
CA ILE A 83 -22.14 -11.64 -18.41
C ILE A 83 -23.28 -11.38 -19.40
N SER A 84 -24.16 -12.37 -19.59
CA SER A 84 -25.36 -12.21 -20.42
C SER A 84 -26.57 -11.84 -19.58
N ALA A 85 -27.60 -11.28 -20.20
CA ALA A 85 -28.87 -10.97 -19.54
C ALA A 85 -29.42 -12.14 -18.71
N GLY A 86 -29.80 -11.87 -17.47
CA GLY A 86 -30.31 -12.87 -16.53
C GLY A 86 -29.29 -13.90 -16.01
N GLN A 87 -28.06 -13.87 -16.50
CA GLN A 87 -27.00 -14.79 -16.08
C GLN A 87 -26.51 -14.49 -14.66
N THR A 88 -26.07 -15.55 -13.98
CA THR A 88 -25.39 -15.45 -12.68
C THR A 88 -23.96 -15.93 -12.83
N VAL A 89 -22.99 -15.12 -12.34
CA VAL A 89 -21.58 -15.45 -12.28
C VAL A 89 -21.08 -15.43 -10.85
N GLN A 90 -20.02 -16.19 -10.58
CA GLN A 90 -19.35 -16.22 -9.29
C GLN A 90 -17.93 -15.72 -9.46
N ILE A 91 -17.56 -14.71 -8.68
CA ILE A 91 -16.26 -14.08 -8.67
C ILE A 91 -15.60 -14.38 -7.32
N PRO A 92 -14.65 -15.33 -7.27
CA PRO A 92 -13.89 -15.59 -6.06
C PRO A 92 -12.93 -14.45 -5.79
N TYR A 93 -12.73 -14.15 -4.51
CA TYR A 93 -11.74 -13.20 -4.05
C TYR A 93 -10.90 -13.77 -2.91
N THR A 94 -9.68 -13.27 -2.77
CA THR A 94 -8.79 -13.62 -1.67
C THR A 94 -8.45 -12.37 -0.86
N LEU A 95 -8.27 -12.55 0.44
CA LEU A 95 -7.87 -11.50 1.38
C LEU A 95 -6.47 -11.79 1.91
N LYS A 96 -5.68 -10.73 2.12
CA LYS A 96 -4.42 -10.78 2.87
C LYS A 96 -4.45 -9.73 3.97
N GLY A 97 -3.98 -10.09 5.16
CA GLY A 97 -3.97 -9.19 6.31
C GLY A 97 -5.35 -8.98 6.96
N ALA A 98 -6.36 -9.78 6.59
CA ALA A 98 -7.68 -9.72 7.19
C ALA A 98 -7.67 -10.26 8.63
N THR A 99 -8.59 -9.76 9.44
CA THR A 99 -8.84 -10.15 10.82
C THR A 99 -10.33 -10.40 11.03
N ASP A 100 -10.73 -10.78 12.22
CA ASP A 100 -12.12 -10.90 12.63
C ASP A 100 -12.94 -9.59 12.54
N LYS A 101 -12.24 -8.45 12.45
CA LYS A 101 -12.85 -7.11 12.26
C LYS A 101 -12.96 -6.69 10.81
N THR A 102 -12.40 -7.47 9.88
CA THR A 102 -12.44 -7.14 8.47
C THR A 102 -13.85 -7.30 7.93
N ILE A 103 -14.31 -6.28 7.22
CA ILE A 103 -15.64 -6.25 6.59
C ILE A 103 -15.43 -6.13 5.08
N VAL A 104 -16.04 -7.04 4.34
CA VAL A 104 -16.19 -6.95 2.89
C VAL A 104 -17.65 -6.65 2.59
N SER A 105 -17.89 -5.65 1.76
CA SER A 105 -19.22 -5.35 1.26
C SER A 105 -19.18 -5.17 -0.26
N ALA A 106 -20.24 -5.58 -0.94
CA ALA A 106 -20.37 -5.42 -2.37
C ALA A 106 -21.73 -4.82 -2.70
N SER A 107 -21.74 -3.88 -3.63
CA SER A 107 -22.95 -3.21 -4.11
C SER A 107 -22.85 -2.97 -5.61
N SER A 108 -23.98 -2.94 -6.29
CA SER A 108 -24.06 -2.60 -7.71
C SER A 108 -24.51 -1.15 -7.91
N ASP A 109 -24.44 -0.70 -9.14
CA ASP A 109 -25.03 0.56 -9.61
C ASP A 109 -26.57 0.54 -9.70
N GLY A 110 -27.22 -0.51 -9.18
CA GLY A 110 -28.67 -0.64 -9.07
C GLY A 110 -29.30 -1.69 -9.97
N ASN A 111 -28.60 -2.18 -10.99
CA ASN A 111 -29.17 -3.13 -11.96
C ASN A 111 -28.79 -4.58 -11.68
N TYR A 112 -27.63 -4.83 -11.10
CA TYR A 112 -27.14 -6.17 -10.77
C TYR A 112 -27.50 -6.57 -9.35
N LYS A 113 -27.91 -7.81 -9.15
CA LYS A 113 -28.09 -8.39 -7.82
C LYS A 113 -26.78 -8.94 -7.33
N VAL A 114 -26.32 -8.52 -6.16
CA VAL A 114 -25.02 -8.87 -5.60
C VAL A 114 -25.20 -9.57 -4.25
N LYS A 115 -24.50 -10.68 -4.06
CA LYS A 115 -24.51 -11.45 -2.82
C LYS A 115 -23.08 -11.89 -2.49
N LEU A 116 -22.70 -11.75 -1.22
CA LEU A 116 -21.46 -12.30 -0.69
C LEU A 116 -21.71 -13.66 -0.08
N GLU A 117 -20.91 -14.65 -0.43
CA GLU A 117 -21.02 -16.03 0.03
C GLU A 117 -19.68 -16.57 0.52
N ASN A 118 -19.70 -17.55 1.42
CA ASN A 118 -18.52 -18.26 1.93
C ASN A 118 -17.43 -17.33 2.46
N GLN A 119 -17.83 -16.24 3.15
CA GLN A 119 -16.87 -15.26 3.67
C GLN A 119 -16.04 -15.85 4.80
N THR A 120 -14.73 -15.72 4.67
CA THR A 120 -13.71 -16.08 5.67
C THR A 120 -12.65 -14.99 5.75
N THR A 121 -11.68 -15.10 6.65
CA THR A 121 -10.51 -14.22 6.72
C THR A 121 -9.56 -14.40 5.51
N ASP A 122 -9.68 -15.47 4.75
CA ASP A 122 -8.85 -15.76 3.58
C ASP A 122 -9.49 -15.31 2.27
N GLY A 123 -10.81 -15.05 2.28
CA GLY A 123 -11.56 -14.64 1.10
C GLY A 123 -13.03 -15.09 1.10
N GLY A 124 -13.62 -15.15 -0.08
CA GLY A 124 -14.99 -15.54 -0.29
C GLY A 124 -15.38 -15.53 -1.76
N ILE A 125 -16.69 -15.48 -2.02
CA ILE A 125 -17.25 -15.45 -3.37
C ILE A 125 -18.24 -14.31 -3.45
N ILE A 126 -18.18 -13.54 -4.54
CA ILE A 126 -19.19 -12.57 -4.92
C ILE A 126 -20.05 -13.20 -6.00
N THR A 127 -21.31 -13.44 -5.70
CA THR A 127 -22.29 -13.93 -6.67
C THR A 127 -23.04 -12.74 -7.24
N VAL A 128 -22.99 -12.57 -8.55
CA VAL A 128 -23.59 -11.45 -9.27
C VAL A 128 -24.57 -11.98 -10.31
N THR A 129 -25.80 -11.47 -10.30
CA THR A 129 -26.83 -11.78 -11.29
C THR A 129 -27.15 -10.54 -12.10
N ALA A 130 -27.02 -10.65 -13.43
CA ALA A 130 -27.40 -9.59 -14.36
C ALA A 130 -28.92 -9.39 -14.41
N PRO A 131 -29.39 -8.21 -14.78
CA PRO A 131 -30.81 -7.97 -15.05
C PRO A 131 -31.28 -8.75 -16.29
N ASP A 132 -32.60 -8.93 -16.41
CA ASP A 132 -33.22 -9.69 -17.51
C ASP A 132 -33.00 -9.06 -18.90
N SER A 133 -32.70 -7.74 -18.93
CA SER A 133 -32.18 -7.06 -20.12
C SER A 133 -30.81 -6.56 -19.79
N TYR A 134 -29.84 -6.90 -20.64
CA TYR A 134 -28.47 -6.49 -20.40
C TYR A 134 -28.36 -4.95 -20.38
N VAL A 135 -27.59 -4.46 -19.44
CA VAL A 135 -27.17 -3.05 -19.31
C VAL A 135 -25.74 -3.05 -18.80
N ASP A 136 -24.88 -2.25 -19.41
CA ASP A 136 -23.54 -2.03 -18.88
C ASP A 136 -23.61 -1.62 -17.42
N GLY A 137 -22.72 -2.18 -16.62
CA GLY A 137 -22.72 -1.91 -15.20
C GLY A 137 -21.45 -2.34 -14.50
N TYR A 138 -21.42 -2.11 -13.21
CA TYR A 138 -20.29 -2.46 -12.36
C TYR A 138 -20.77 -2.81 -10.96
N ILE A 139 -19.91 -3.48 -10.24
CA ILE A 139 -20.04 -3.61 -8.78
C ILE A 139 -18.90 -2.89 -8.09
N ASN A 140 -19.22 -2.28 -6.97
CA ASN A 140 -18.28 -1.74 -6.02
C ASN A 140 -18.02 -2.77 -4.92
N VAL A 141 -16.77 -3.10 -4.67
CA VAL A 141 -16.37 -3.98 -3.58
C VAL A 141 -15.52 -3.16 -2.61
N LEU A 142 -16.05 -2.96 -1.43
CA LEU A 142 -15.41 -2.20 -0.37
C LEU A 142 -14.87 -3.16 0.68
N VAL A 143 -13.62 -2.96 1.07
CA VAL A 143 -12.96 -3.73 2.12
C VAL A 143 -12.50 -2.78 3.20
N SER A 144 -12.93 -3.02 4.43
CA SER A 144 -12.49 -2.29 5.61
C SER A 144 -11.79 -3.23 6.59
N ASP A 145 -10.70 -2.78 7.19
CA ASP A 145 -9.99 -3.52 8.24
C ASP A 145 -10.63 -3.39 9.64
N GLY A 146 -11.68 -2.55 9.75
CA GLY A 146 -12.33 -2.23 11.02
C GLY A 146 -11.54 -1.30 11.92
N ASN A 147 -10.38 -0.77 11.47
CA ASN A 147 -9.50 0.12 12.22
C ASN A 147 -9.24 1.48 11.52
N GLY A 148 -10.04 1.80 10.52
CA GLY A 148 -9.98 3.08 9.80
C GLY A 148 -9.42 2.99 8.38
N TYR A 149 -8.88 1.87 7.94
CA TYR A 149 -8.52 1.67 6.54
C TYR A 149 -9.71 1.12 5.76
N THR A 150 -9.93 1.69 4.59
CA THR A 150 -10.95 1.22 3.66
C THR A 150 -10.41 1.33 2.23
N SER A 151 -10.59 0.30 1.42
CA SER A 151 -10.29 0.31 -0.01
C SER A 151 -11.54 0.01 -0.81
N LEU A 152 -11.65 0.66 -1.98
CA LEU A 152 -12.71 0.45 -2.95
C LEU A 152 -12.11 -0.19 -4.19
N ASN A 153 -12.75 -1.26 -4.66
CA ASN A 153 -12.43 -1.94 -5.90
C ASN A 153 -13.68 -1.97 -6.79
N VAL A 154 -13.48 -1.89 -8.08
CA VAL A 154 -14.57 -1.92 -9.07
C VAL A 154 -14.36 -3.09 -10.00
N ILE A 155 -15.43 -3.83 -10.28
CA ILE A 155 -15.44 -4.88 -11.29
C ILE A 155 -16.50 -4.48 -12.32
N ASN A 156 -16.07 -4.28 -13.55
CA ASN A 156 -16.93 -3.91 -14.65
C ASN A 156 -17.54 -5.15 -15.31
N PHE A 157 -18.74 -5.00 -15.82
CA PHE A 157 -19.42 -6.03 -16.60
C PHE A 157 -19.59 -5.56 -18.03
N TYR A 158 -19.37 -6.46 -18.98
CA TYR A 158 -19.65 -6.26 -20.40
C TYR A 158 -20.57 -7.37 -20.90
N GLU A 159 -21.34 -7.08 -21.93
CA GLU A 159 -22.20 -8.07 -22.56
C GLU A 159 -21.37 -9.15 -23.22
N TRP A 160 -21.60 -10.39 -22.79
CA TRP A 160 -21.00 -11.52 -23.47
C TRP A 160 -21.96 -12.07 -24.50
N GLU A 161 -21.73 -11.73 -25.77
CA GLU A 161 -22.43 -12.25 -26.89
C GLU A 161 -21.68 -13.45 -27.48
N MET A 162 -22.37 -14.58 -27.62
CA MET A 162 -21.88 -15.68 -28.42
C MET A 162 -22.24 -15.39 -29.88
N ASN A 163 -21.28 -14.90 -30.66
CA ASN A 163 -21.51 -14.75 -32.10
C ASN A 163 -21.51 -16.10 -32.77
N ILE A 164 -22.72 -16.62 -33.03
CA ILE A 164 -22.93 -17.80 -33.85
C ILE A 164 -23.24 -17.33 -35.26
N SER A 165 -22.28 -17.49 -36.17
CA SER A 165 -22.54 -17.31 -37.58
C SER A 165 -22.98 -18.66 -38.19
N SER A 166 -24.18 -18.72 -38.72
CA SER A 166 -24.60 -19.84 -39.55
C SER A 166 -24.03 -19.65 -40.95
N SER A 167 -23.18 -20.56 -41.38
CA SER A 167 -22.89 -20.72 -42.80
C SER A 167 -24.05 -21.48 -43.47
N GLU A 168 -24.16 -21.41 -44.78
CA GLU A 168 -25.21 -21.99 -45.60
C GLU A 168 -25.67 -23.40 -45.14
N GLU A 169 -26.90 -23.72 -45.44
CA GLU A 169 -27.54 -25.00 -45.07
C GLU A 169 -26.63 -26.21 -45.35
N GLY A 170 -26.29 -26.97 -44.28
CA GLY A 170 -25.46 -28.16 -44.34
C GLY A 170 -23.98 -27.98 -44.01
N GLN A 171 -23.52 -26.75 -43.67
CA GLN A 171 -22.17 -26.51 -43.18
C GLN A 171 -22.10 -26.51 -41.62
N PRO A 172 -20.97 -26.90 -41.00
CA PRO A 172 -20.81 -26.85 -39.57
C PRO A 172 -20.96 -25.42 -39.05
N LEU A 173 -21.61 -25.25 -37.91
CA LEU A 173 -21.66 -23.99 -37.18
C LEU A 173 -20.24 -23.64 -36.70
N THR A 174 -19.79 -22.46 -37.05
CA THR A 174 -18.55 -21.90 -36.48
C THR A 174 -18.92 -20.92 -35.38
N TYR A 175 -18.26 -21.06 -34.25
CA TYR A 175 -18.36 -20.09 -33.13
C TYR A 175 -16.99 -19.47 -32.87
N SER A 176 -16.96 -18.21 -32.57
CA SER A 176 -15.76 -17.55 -32.08
C SER A 176 -16.00 -17.09 -30.65
N ILE A 177 -15.08 -17.45 -29.77
CA ILE A 177 -15.01 -16.88 -28.43
C ILE A 177 -14.14 -15.63 -28.56
N PRO A 178 -14.61 -14.44 -28.11
CA PRO A 178 -13.73 -13.29 -28.03
C PRO A 178 -12.51 -13.66 -27.18
N THR A 179 -11.33 -13.55 -27.75
CA THR A 179 -10.06 -13.63 -27.00
C THR A 179 -9.69 -12.23 -26.63
N ASP A 180 -9.51 -12.00 -25.31
CA ASP A 180 -8.93 -10.75 -24.77
C ASP A 180 -7.59 -10.38 -25.43
#